data_bd2825f9a28074ede45ad92be7022eaa
#
_entry.id   bd2825f9a28074ede45ad92be7022eaa
#
_cell.length_a   1.000
_cell.length_b   1.000
_cell.length_c   1.000
_cell.angle_alpha   90.00
_cell.angle_beta   90.00
_cell.angle_gamma   90.00
#
_symmetry.space_group_name_H-M   'P 1'
#
loop_
_entity.id
_entity.type
_entity.pdbx_description
1 polymer ?
#
loop_
_entity_poly.entity_id
_entity_poly.type
_entity_poly.pdbx_seq_one_letter_code
_entity_poly.pdbx_strand_id
1 'polypeptide(L)'
;RSKTPPQFHATGRNEDGSLNYKTIYEGSNNLSYAAPVTVSKITTYMEGSLNYTRLFAQKHRIGALFLYNHKIYKLLTAENQKKSLPYKSQGLAGRLTYAYMDRYFAEFNMGYTGSENFARGHRFGFFPAYAIGWMVSSEKWFEPLTKVVNDLKLKASYGKVGNDDIGASRRWAYEPSVNTVTGWSYGKTANQTGTGYRVGEIENTNVSWEEATKVNAGIELRLFEK
;
A
#
# COMPACT_ATOMS: atom_id res chain seq x y z
N ARG A 1 15.12 -13.64 25.09
CA ARG A 1 15.97 -14.14 26.20
C ARG A 1 15.75 -15.65 26.31
N SER A 2 16.78 -16.44 26.06
CA SER A 2 16.71 -17.89 26.20
C SER A 2 17.90 -18.40 27.02
N LYS A 3 17.66 -19.36 27.89
CA LYS A 3 18.70 -20.18 28.49
C LYS A 3 18.89 -21.41 27.62
N THR A 4 20.11 -21.79 27.37
CA THR A 4 20.40 -23.05 26.70
C THR A 4 20.56 -24.11 27.75
N PRO A 5 19.68 -25.13 27.84
CA PRO A 5 19.80 -26.19 28.81
C PRO A 5 21.02 -27.06 28.52
N PRO A 6 21.60 -27.72 29.54
CA PRO A 6 22.67 -28.70 29.31
C PRO A 6 22.14 -29.89 28.49
N GLN A 7 23.04 -30.45 27.67
CA GLN A 7 22.72 -31.62 26.84
C GLN A 7 23.58 -32.80 27.31
N PHE A 8 22.92 -33.97 27.43
CA PHE A 8 23.53 -35.17 27.91
C PHE A 8 23.39 -36.29 26.88
N HIS A 9 24.41 -37.12 26.79
CA HIS A 9 24.38 -38.35 25.99
C HIS A 9 24.48 -39.54 26.91
N ALA A 10 23.53 -40.49 26.79
CA ALA A 10 23.55 -41.71 27.55
C ALA A 10 24.68 -42.65 27.04
N THR A 11 25.57 -43.05 27.90
CA THR A 11 26.73 -43.91 27.57
C THR A 11 26.54 -45.35 27.98
N GLY A 12 25.53 -45.65 28.78
CA GLY A 12 25.25 -47.01 29.25
C GLY A 12 24.27 -47.01 30.44
N ARG A 13 24.11 -48.18 31.05
CA ARG A 13 23.35 -48.35 32.30
C ARG A 13 24.27 -48.92 33.38
N ASN A 14 24.06 -48.47 34.60
CA ASN A 14 24.68 -49.02 35.80
C ASN A 14 23.95 -50.33 36.19
N GLU A 15 24.55 -51.10 37.09
CA GLU A 15 23.99 -52.37 37.64
C GLU A 15 22.65 -52.16 38.37
N ASP A 16 22.40 -50.95 38.91
CA ASP A 16 21.16 -50.51 39.55
C ASP A 16 20.09 -50.05 38.57
N GLY A 17 20.34 -50.10 37.25
CA GLY A 17 19.43 -49.70 36.19
C GLY A 17 19.42 -48.22 35.87
N SER A 18 20.16 -47.38 36.61
CA SER A 18 20.30 -45.96 36.32
C SER A 18 21.13 -45.71 35.05
N LEU A 19 20.88 -44.58 34.37
CA LEU A 19 21.63 -44.22 33.15
C LEU A 19 22.91 -43.54 33.47
N ASN A 20 24.02 -44.05 32.88
CA ASN A 20 25.25 -43.33 32.78
C ASN A 20 25.17 -42.32 31.64
N TYR A 21 25.51 -41.07 31.87
CA TYR A 21 25.50 -40.05 30.85
C TYR A 21 26.78 -39.19 30.87
N LYS A 22 27.14 -38.74 29.71
CA LYS A 22 28.22 -37.77 29.52
C LYS A 22 27.59 -36.44 29.09
N THR A 23 28.02 -35.35 29.73
CA THR A 23 27.60 -34.01 29.31
C THR A 23 28.30 -33.68 27.99
N ILE A 24 27.52 -33.39 26.96
CA ILE A 24 28.00 -32.93 25.66
C ILE A 24 28.13 -31.41 25.66
N TYR A 25 27.20 -30.76 26.34
CA TYR A 25 27.16 -29.32 26.47
C TYR A 25 26.62 -28.93 27.84
N GLU A 26 27.40 -28.12 28.55
CA GLU A 26 27.07 -27.74 29.94
C GLU A 26 25.92 -26.75 30.06
N GLY A 27 25.46 -26.25 28.95
CA GLY A 27 24.44 -25.21 28.92
C GLY A 27 25.00 -23.84 29.28
N SER A 28 24.16 -22.86 29.31
CA SER A 28 24.50 -21.49 29.73
C SER A 28 23.49 -21.02 30.78
N ASN A 29 24.02 -20.64 31.95
CA ASN A 29 23.24 -20.00 32.99
C ASN A 29 23.01 -18.51 32.72
N ASN A 30 23.69 -17.94 31.72
CA ASN A 30 23.54 -16.58 31.33
C ASN A 30 22.39 -16.42 30.35
N LEU A 31 21.58 -15.38 30.54
CA LEU A 31 20.57 -15.01 29.58
C LEU A 31 21.24 -14.43 28.34
N SER A 32 21.16 -15.12 27.21
CA SER A 32 21.63 -14.58 25.95
C SER A 32 20.72 -13.41 25.55
N TYR A 33 21.33 -12.31 25.15
CA TYR A 33 20.64 -11.16 24.57
C TYR A 33 21.09 -11.03 23.11
N ALA A 34 20.14 -11.28 22.21
CA ALA A 34 20.34 -10.90 20.82
C ALA A 34 19.77 -9.49 20.65
N ALA A 35 20.61 -8.55 20.26
CA ALA A 35 20.14 -7.21 19.94
C ALA A 35 19.12 -7.30 18.80
N PRO A 36 17.93 -6.67 18.93
CA PRO A 36 16.97 -6.64 17.84
C PRO A 36 17.58 -5.90 16.65
N VAL A 37 17.29 -6.39 15.46
CA VAL A 37 17.64 -5.66 14.23
C VAL A 37 16.78 -4.39 14.20
N THR A 38 17.43 -3.24 14.34
CA THR A 38 16.75 -1.95 14.26
C THR A 38 16.55 -1.58 12.80
N VAL A 39 15.31 -1.44 12.38
CA VAL A 39 14.95 -0.93 11.05
C VAL A 39 14.59 0.53 11.17
N SER A 40 15.40 1.40 10.57
CA SER A 40 15.16 2.85 10.54
C SER A 40 14.63 3.26 9.17
N LYS A 41 13.57 4.06 9.19
CA LYS A 41 12.92 4.58 7.97
C LYS A 41 12.59 6.06 8.13
N ILE A 42 12.69 6.80 7.03
CA ILE A 42 12.29 8.20 6.96
C ILE A 42 11.21 8.32 5.89
N THR A 43 10.13 9.04 6.24
CA THR A 43 9.09 9.42 5.28
C THR A 43 8.97 10.93 5.31
N THR A 44 9.17 11.56 4.16
CA THR A 44 8.88 12.97 3.95
C THR A 44 7.61 13.08 3.11
N TYR A 45 6.65 13.85 3.60
CA TYR A 45 5.40 14.12 2.92
C TYR A 45 5.18 15.62 2.84
N MET A 46 4.84 16.10 1.65
CA MET A 46 4.48 17.49 1.39
C MET A 46 3.15 17.51 0.65
N GLU A 47 2.29 18.43 1.05
CA GLU A 47 0.99 18.63 0.44
C GLU A 47 0.67 20.11 0.37
N GLY A 48 0.06 20.52 -0.73
CA GLY A 48 -0.50 21.86 -0.91
C GLY A 48 -1.90 21.74 -1.53
N SER A 49 -2.88 22.45 -1.00
CA SER A 49 -4.24 22.43 -1.52
C SER A 49 -4.85 23.81 -1.65
N LEU A 50 -5.72 23.94 -2.66
CA LEU A 50 -6.56 25.10 -2.90
C LEU A 50 -8.00 24.67 -2.88
N ASN A 51 -8.82 25.34 -2.07
CA ASN A 51 -10.24 25.09 -1.95
C ASN A 51 -11.02 26.33 -2.35
N TYR A 52 -12.05 26.14 -3.17
CA TYR A 52 -12.96 27.17 -3.55
C TYR A 52 -14.40 26.68 -3.38
N THR A 53 -15.25 27.48 -2.78
CA THR A 53 -16.68 27.19 -2.67
C THR A 53 -17.46 28.50 -2.80
N ARG A 54 -18.46 28.50 -3.69
CA ARG A 54 -19.31 29.66 -3.87
C ARG A 54 -20.73 29.28 -4.26
N LEU A 55 -21.68 30.03 -3.74
CA LEU A 55 -23.08 29.97 -4.12
C LEU A 55 -23.38 31.13 -5.08
N PHE A 56 -23.80 30.83 -6.31
CA PHE A 56 -24.18 31.79 -7.33
C PHE A 56 -25.70 31.82 -7.44
N ALA A 57 -26.26 33.04 -7.58
CA ALA A 57 -27.69 33.28 -7.74
C ALA A 57 -28.56 32.50 -6.75
N GLN A 58 -28.04 32.18 -5.56
CA GLN A 58 -28.69 31.40 -4.52
C GLN A 58 -29.21 30.01 -4.94
N LYS A 59 -28.78 29.53 -6.09
CA LYS A 59 -29.27 28.28 -6.70
C LYS A 59 -28.13 27.35 -7.11
N HIS A 60 -26.97 27.90 -7.46
CA HIS A 60 -25.84 27.14 -8.00
C HIS A 60 -24.71 27.11 -7.00
N ARG A 61 -24.52 26.00 -6.33
CA ARG A 61 -23.37 25.79 -5.45
C ARG A 61 -22.27 25.10 -6.21
N ILE A 62 -21.12 25.74 -6.32
CA ILE A 62 -19.93 25.22 -6.97
C ILE A 62 -18.84 25.06 -5.91
N GLY A 63 -18.23 23.90 -5.86
CA GLY A 63 -17.02 23.63 -5.07
C GLY A 63 -15.91 23.11 -5.97
N ALA A 64 -14.70 23.56 -5.73
CA ALA A 64 -13.49 23.07 -6.40
C ALA A 64 -12.38 22.83 -5.37
N LEU A 65 -11.71 21.72 -5.50
CA LEU A 65 -10.49 21.39 -4.76
C LEU A 65 -9.41 21.04 -5.77
N PHE A 66 -8.25 21.61 -5.58
CA PHE A 66 -7.02 21.19 -6.25
C PHE A 66 -5.98 20.85 -5.18
N LEU A 67 -5.32 19.73 -5.32
CA LEU A 67 -4.34 19.23 -4.37
C LEU A 67 -3.13 18.68 -5.11
N TYR A 68 -1.94 19.08 -4.66
CA TYR A 68 -0.67 18.47 -5.04
C TYR A 68 -0.04 17.80 -3.83
N ASN A 69 0.46 16.59 -4.00
CA ASN A 69 1.23 15.91 -2.97
C ASN A 69 2.53 15.32 -3.53
N HIS A 70 3.51 15.20 -2.64
CA HIS A 70 4.78 14.55 -2.90
C HIS A 70 5.22 13.76 -1.69
N LYS A 71 5.56 12.49 -1.89
CA LYS A 71 6.00 11.58 -0.83
C LYS A 71 7.34 10.95 -1.20
N ILE A 72 8.27 11.01 -0.26
CA ILE A 72 9.55 10.30 -0.34
C ILE A 72 9.63 9.36 0.86
N TYR A 73 9.84 8.09 0.62
CA TYR A 73 10.09 7.08 1.64
C TYR A 73 11.47 6.48 1.44
N LYS A 74 12.30 6.47 2.46
CA LYS A 74 13.65 5.93 2.44
C LYS A 74 13.87 4.98 3.61
N LEU A 75 14.41 3.80 3.32
CA LEU A 75 14.89 2.85 4.31
C LEU A 75 16.37 3.13 4.59
N LEU A 76 16.73 3.44 5.85
CA LEU A 76 18.12 3.76 6.21
C LEU A 76 18.97 2.51 6.44
N THR A 77 18.32 1.44 6.92
CA THR A 77 18.95 0.13 7.15
C THR A 77 18.54 -0.85 6.04
N ALA A 78 19.07 -0.63 4.85
CA ALA A 78 18.74 -1.47 3.70
C ALA A 78 19.68 -2.68 3.59
N GLU A 79 19.10 -3.84 3.35
CA GLU A 79 19.83 -5.11 3.18
C GLU A 79 20.54 -5.21 1.82
N ASN A 80 20.07 -4.44 0.83
CA ASN A 80 20.64 -4.42 -0.50
C ASN A 80 20.46 -3.05 -1.18
N GLN A 81 21.17 -2.86 -2.29
CA GLN A 81 21.15 -1.60 -3.03
C GLN A 81 19.74 -1.20 -3.50
N LYS A 82 18.94 -2.15 -4.01
CA LYS A 82 17.56 -1.85 -4.46
C LYS A 82 16.68 -1.33 -3.31
N LYS A 83 16.81 -1.90 -2.11
CA LYS A 83 16.07 -1.44 -0.92
C LYS A 83 16.59 -0.11 -0.37
N SER A 84 17.83 0.29 -0.67
CA SER A 84 18.42 1.56 -0.21
C SER A 84 17.91 2.77 -1.01
N LEU A 85 17.42 2.55 -2.22
CA LEU A 85 16.90 3.61 -3.07
C LEU A 85 15.59 4.18 -2.48
N PRO A 86 15.42 5.51 -2.47
CA PRO A 86 14.18 6.09 -1.97
C PRO A 86 13.01 5.72 -2.87
N TYR A 87 11.86 5.48 -2.28
CA TYR A 87 10.59 5.38 -2.99
C TYR A 87 9.98 6.77 -3.09
N LYS A 88 9.66 7.20 -4.30
CA LYS A 88 9.07 8.51 -4.53
C LYS A 88 7.75 8.36 -5.27
N SER A 89 6.76 9.07 -4.80
CA SER A 89 5.48 9.24 -5.47
C SER A 89 5.04 10.69 -5.43
N GLN A 90 4.33 11.12 -6.45
CA GLN A 90 3.74 12.45 -6.50
C GLN A 90 2.38 12.37 -7.16
N GLY A 91 1.49 13.29 -6.82
CA GLY A 91 0.15 13.27 -7.35
C GLY A 91 -0.47 14.64 -7.42
N LEU A 92 -1.34 14.78 -8.42
CA LEU A 92 -2.32 15.86 -8.51
C LEU A 92 -3.69 15.24 -8.27
N ALA A 93 -4.49 15.85 -7.41
CA ALA A 93 -5.89 15.49 -7.24
C ALA A 93 -6.77 16.71 -7.48
N GLY A 94 -7.89 16.49 -8.13
CA GLY A 94 -8.87 17.52 -8.38
C GLY A 94 -10.26 17.02 -8.05
N ARG A 95 -11.10 17.90 -7.49
CA ARG A 95 -12.51 17.65 -7.26
C ARG A 95 -13.30 18.88 -7.71
N LEU A 96 -14.35 18.64 -8.49
CA LEU A 96 -15.38 19.63 -8.81
C LEU A 96 -16.70 19.10 -8.30
N THR A 97 -17.41 19.91 -7.54
CA THR A 97 -18.77 19.61 -7.08
C THR A 97 -19.72 20.69 -7.57
N TYR A 98 -20.87 20.26 -7.99
CA TYR A 98 -21.94 21.15 -8.41
C TYR A 98 -23.26 20.70 -7.79
N ALA A 99 -24.00 21.65 -7.21
CA ALA A 99 -25.36 21.41 -6.74
C ALA A 99 -26.28 22.52 -7.27
N TYR A 100 -27.40 22.10 -7.83
CA TYR A 100 -28.46 23.01 -8.29
C TYR A 100 -29.64 22.91 -7.36
N MET A 101 -29.95 24.01 -6.68
CA MET A 101 -31.07 24.15 -5.74
C MET A 101 -31.12 23.07 -4.66
N ASP A 102 -29.97 22.47 -4.33
CA ASP A 102 -29.80 21.32 -3.43
C ASP A 102 -30.67 20.10 -3.83
N ARG A 103 -31.05 19.99 -5.13
CA ARG A 103 -31.81 18.89 -5.70
C ARG A 103 -30.97 18.00 -6.59
N TYR A 104 -30.19 18.60 -7.47
CA TYR A 104 -29.35 17.89 -8.43
C TYR A 104 -27.89 18.08 -8.04
N PHE A 105 -27.18 16.99 -7.94
CA PHE A 105 -25.77 16.97 -7.55
C PHE A 105 -24.95 16.31 -8.63
N ALA A 106 -23.82 16.91 -8.95
CA ALA A 106 -22.81 16.32 -9.81
C ALA A 106 -21.43 16.49 -9.16
N GLU A 107 -20.61 15.46 -9.22
CA GLU A 107 -19.24 15.49 -8.72
C GLU A 107 -18.33 14.85 -9.74
N PHE A 108 -17.19 15.51 -9.98
CA PHE A 108 -16.09 14.99 -10.76
C PHE A 108 -14.84 14.99 -9.90
N ASN A 109 -14.21 13.83 -9.78
CA ASN A 109 -12.91 13.69 -9.14
C ASN A 109 -11.90 13.20 -10.16
N MET A 110 -10.68 13.66 -10.05
CA MET A 110 -9.56 13.15 -10.82
C MET A 110 -8.33 12.94 -9.92
N GLY A 111 -7.63 11.86 -10.14
CA GLY A 111 -6.28 11.61 -9.63
C GLY A 111 -5.32 11.44 -10.80
N TYR A 112 -4.22 12.17 -10.78
CA TYR A 112 -3.09 11.98 -11.71
C TYR A 112 -1.85 11.73 -10.86
N THR A 113 -1.47 10.46 -10.72
CA THR A 113 -0.45 10.03 -9.77
C THR A 113 0.71 9.36 -10.50
N GLY A 114 1.92 9.71 -10.09
CA GLY A 114 3.16 9.13 -10.58
C GLY A 114 3.86 8.31 -9.49
N SER A 115 4.35 7.13 -9.86
CA SER A 115 5.11 6.23 -9.00
C SER A 115 6.42 5.80 -9.66
N GLU A 116 7.50 5.77 -8.89
CA GLU A 116 8.78 5.25 -9.34
C GLU A 116 8.85 3.71 -9.39
N ASN A 117 7.78 3.01 -8.99
CA ASN A 117 7.70 1.55 -9.16
C ASN A 117 7.70 1.12 -10.63
N PHE A 118 7.38 2.04 -11.54
CA PHE A 118 7.23 1.78 -12.95
C PHE A 118 8.33 2.43 -13.79
N ALA A 119 8.62 1.84 -14.95
CA ALA A 119 9.56 2.35 -15.92
C ALA A 119 9.14 3.73 -16.46
N ARG A 120 10.08 4.48 -17.01
CA ARG A 120 9.77 5.74 -17.70
C ARG A 120 8.74 5.49 -18.81
N GLY A 121 7.70 6.31 -18.88
CA GLY A 121 6.56 6.15 -19.79
C GLY A 121 5.34 5.46 -19.16
N HIS A 122 5.50 4.65 -18.10
CA HIS A 122 4.42 3.97 -17.38
C HIS A 122 4.20 4.49 -15.96
N ARG A 123 4.95 5.52 -15.55
CA ARG A 123 4.94 6.04 -14.17
C ARG A 123 3.64 6.71 -13.75
N PHE A 124 2.96 7.37 -14.69
CA PHE A 124 1.79 8.18 -14.39
C PHE A 124 0.51 7.48 -14.78
N GLY A 125 -0.43 7.41 -13.82
CA GLY A 125 -1.78 6.91 -14.02
C GLY A 125 -2.80 8.04 -13.86
N PHE A 126 -3.88 7.99 -14.67
CA PHE A 126 -5.01 8.91 -14.58
C PHE A 126 -6.28 8.17 -14.15
N PHE A 127 -6.86 8.60 -13.04
CA PHE A 127 -7.94 7.91 -12.37
C PHE A 127 -9.13 8.85 -12.17
N PRO A 128 -10.03 8.97 -13.18
CA PRO A 128 -11.22 9.79 -13.08
C PRO A 128 -12.34 9.06 -12.32
N ALA A 129 -13.19 9.84 -11.63
CA ALA A 129 -14.41 9.36 -11.04
C ALA A 129 -15.52 10.40 -11.17
N TYR A 130 -16.73 9.95 -11.43
CA TYR A 130 -17.94 10.75 -11.62
C TYR A 130 -19.01 10.27 -10.67
N ALA A 131 -19.77 11.20 -10.11
CA ALA A 131 -20.95 10.88 -9.31
C ALA A 131 -22.06 11.85 -9.63
N ILE A 132 -23.29 11.33 -9.60
CA ILE A 132 -24.51 12.11 -9.72
C ILE A 132 -25.44 11.75 -8.57
N GLY A 133 -26.23 12.72 -8.16
CA GLY A 133 -27.24 12.56 -7.12
C GLY A 133 -28.47 13.37 -7.44
N TRP A 134 -29.64 12.85 -7.10
CA TRP A 134 -30.92 13.52 -7.26
C TRP A 134 -31.73 13.37 -5.97
N MET A 135 -32.05 14.50 -5.37
CA MET A 135 -32.96 14.58 -4.22
C MET A 135 -34.41 14.63 -4.73
N VAL A 136 -35.02 13.48 -4.93
CA VAL A 136 -36.37 13.32 -5.47
C VAL A 136 -37.39 13.96 -4.54
N SER A 137 -37.19 13.83 -3.21
CA SER A 137 -38.11 14.42 -2.22
C SER A 137 -38.15 15.95 -2.24
N SER A 138 -37.19 16.62 -2.87
CA SER A 138 -37.21 18.08 -3.03
C SER A 138 -38.00 18.54 -4.26
N GLU A 139 -38.57 17.63 -5.06
CA GLU A 139 -39.37 17.97 -6.22
C GLU A 139 -40.81 18.35 -5.82
N LYS A 140 -41.37 19.33 -6.49
CA LYS A 140 -42.75 19.82 -6.20
C LYS A 140 -43.82 18.73 -6.33
N TRP A 141 -43.67 17.83 -7.27
CA TRP A 141 -44.61 16.73 -7.47
C TRP A 141 -44.53 15.65 -6.38
N PHE A 142 -43.45 15.61 -5.61
CA PHE A 142 -43.21 14.65 -4.51
C PHE A 142 -43.86 15.13 -3.20
N GLU A 143 -44.23 16.41 -3.09
CA GLU A 143 -44.70 17.03 -1.85
C GLU A 143 -45.83 16.25 -1.14
N PRO A 144 -46.83 15.64 -1.83
CA PRO A 144 -47.86 14.87 -1.15
C PRO A 144 -47.35 13.63 -0.43
N LEU A 145 -46.21 13.07 -0.87
CA LEU A 145 -45.59 11.87 -0.34
C LEU A 145 -44.64 12.16 0.85
N THR A 146 -44.29 13.41 1.06
CA THR A 146 -43.33 13.81 2.14
C THR A 146 -43.86 13.51 3.55
N LYS A 147 -45.16 13.30 3.69
CA LYS A 147 -45.79 12.90 4.96
C LYS A 147 -45.34 11.49 5.43
N VAL A 148 -44.95 10.65 4.50
CA VAL A 148 -44.52 9.27 4.76
C VAL A 148 -43.01 9.10 4.46
N VAL A 149 -42.59 9.66 3.32
CA VAL A 149 -41.20 9.61 2.84
C VAL A 149 -40.60 11.00 2.96
N ASN A 150 -39.86 11.25 4.03
CA ASN A 150 -39.27 12.55 4.30
C ASN A 150 -38.18 12.92 3.33
N ASP A 151 -37.25 11.96 3.09
CA ASP A 151 -36.20 12.11 2.10
C ASP A 151 -36.12 10.89 1.19
N LEU A 152 -35.96 11.16 -0.09
CA LEU A 152 -35.63 10.16 -1.11
C LEU A 152 -34.53 10.74 -2.00
N LYS A 153 -33.35 10.11 -1.94
CA LYS A 153 -32.23 10.49 -2.78
C LYS A 153 -31.74 9.30 -3.59
N LEU A 154 -31.59 9.50 -4.88
CA LEU A 154 -30.99 8.58 -5.80
C LEU A 154 -29.54 9.01 -6.04
N LYS A 155 -28.63 8.05 -6.11
CA LYS A 155 -27.21 8.33 -6.38
C LYS A 155 -26.60 7.25 -7.27
N ALA A 156 -25.69 7.66 -8.13
CA ALA A 156 -24.89 6.75 -8.92
C ALA A 156 -23.47 7.29 -9.03
N SER A 157 -22.49 6.40 -9.09
CA SER A 157 -21.11 6.76 -9.32
C SER A 157 -20.38 5.74 -10.18
N TYR A 158 -19.43 6.23 -10.94
CA TYR A 158 -18.50 5.46 -11.76
C TYR A 158 -17.10 6.01 -11.50
N GLY A 159 -16.12 5.15 -11.34
CA GLY A 159 -14.74 5.61 -11.15
C GLY A 159 -13.71 4.55 -11.41
N LYS A 160 -12.51 5.02 -11.75
CA LYS A 160 -11.30 4.21 -11.83
C LYS A 160 -10.41 4.48 -10.63
N VAL A 161 -9.79 3.42 -10.10
CA VAL A 161 -8.81 3.48 -9.01
C VAL A 161 -7.57 2.76 -9.47
N GLY A 162 -6.39 3.37 -9.24
CA GLY A 162 -5.10 2.78 -9.53
C GLY A 162 -4.41 2.29 -8.26
N ASN A 163 -3.67 1.19 -8.40
CA ASN A 163 -2.78 0.67 -7.37
C ASN A 163 -1.39 0.50 -7.97
N ASP A 164 -0.36 1.00 -7.28
CA ASP A 164 1.05 0.90 -7.69
C ASP A 164 1.83 -0.16 -6.89
N ASP A 165 1.15 -0.92 -6.02
CA ASP A 165 1.79 -1.98 -5.25
C ASP A 165 1.92 -3.25 -6.09
N ILE A 166 3.12 -3.46 -6.60
CA ILE A 166 3.50 -4.67 -7.34
C ILE A 166 4.12 -5.76 -6.44
N GLY A 167 4.01 -5.58 -5.12
CA GLY A 167 4.63 -6.43 -4.10
C GLY A 167 6.06 -6.00 -3.76
N ALA A 168 6.39 -6.05 -2.48
CA ALA A 168 7.66 -5.52 -1.94
C ALA A 168 8.92 -6.18 -2.52
N SER A 169 8.81 -7.44 -2.98
CA SER A 169 9.92 -8.18 -3.60
C SER A 169 10.17 -7.80 -5.06
N ARG A 170 9.20 -7.21 -5.73
CA ARG A 170 9.26 -6.88 -7.18
C ARG A 170 9.48 -5.39 -7.47
N ARG A 171 9.78 -4.62 -6.44
CA ARG A 171 10.13 -3.22 -6.63
C ARG A 171 11.26 -3.07 -7.65
N TRP A 172 11.15 -2.11 -8.56
CA TRP A 172 12.09 -1.91 -9.67
C TRP A 172 12.13 -3.10 -10.64
N ALA A 173 10.96 -3.70 -10.91
CA ALA A 173 10.84 -4.83 -11.85
C ALA A 173 11.33 -4.50 -13.28
N TYR A 174 11.47 -3.23 -13.61
CA TYR A 174 12.02 -2.77 -14.89
C TYR A 174 13.56 -2.70 -14.90
N GLU A 175 14.25 -3.06 -13.80
CA GLU A 175 15.70 -3.13 -13.74
C GLU A 175 16.15 -4.60 -13.58
N PRO A 176 17.04 -5.10 -14.46
CA PRO A 176 17.58 -6.44 -14.32
C PRO A 176 18.43 -6.54 -13.04
N SER A 177 18.55 -7.74 -12.52
CA SER A 177 19.41 -8.01 -11.38
C SER A 177 20.42 -9.11 -11.67
N VAL A 178 21.62 -8.98 -11.09
CA VAL A 178 22.64 -10.00 -11.07
C VAL A 178 22.92 -10.35 -9.62
N ASN A 179 22.74 -11.60 -9.26
CA ASN A 179 22.95 -12.10 -7.91
C ASN A 179 24.31 -12.80 -7.83
N THR A 180 25.06 -12.54 -6.76
CA THR A 180 26.22 -13.34 -6.39
C THR A 180 25.75 -14.66 -5.82
N VAL A 181 26.34 -15.74 -6.25
CA VAL A 181 26.12 -17.08 -5.73
C VAL A 181 27.46 -17.66 -5.26
N THR A 182 27.40 -18.60 -4.34
CA THR A 182 28.56 -19.40 -4.01
C THR A 182 28.99 -20.13 -5.28
N GLY A 183 30.21 -19.85 -5.73
CA GLY A 183 30.78 -20.50 -6.89
C GLY A 183 31.27 -21.91 -6.56
N TRP A 184 32.21 -22.36 -7.32
CA TRP A 184 32.85 -23.68 -7.10
C TRP A 184 33.98 -23.57 -6.09
N SER A 185 34.23 -24.64 -5.37
CA SER A 185 35.40 -24.80 -4.54
C SER A 185 36.55 -25.42 -5.35
N TYR A 186 37.75 -24.92 -5.18
CA TYR A 186 38.94 -25.39 -5.89
C TYR A 186 40.15 -25.47 -4.95
N GLY A 187 41.25 -26.00 -5.42
CA GLY A 187 42.44 -26.28 -4.64
C GLY A 187 42.49 -27.72 -4.14
N LYS A 188 43.65 -28.18 -3.72
CA LYS A 188 43.93 -29.58 -3.33
C LYS A 188 43.02 -30.08 -2.19
N THR A 189 42.56 -29.19 -1.33
CA THR A 189 41.70 -29.47 -0.17
C THR A 189 40.35 -28.78 -0.31
N ALA A 190 39.95 -28.29 -1.50
CA ALA A 190 38.70 -27.55 -1.77
C ALA A 190 38.49 -26.35 -0.80
N ASN A 191 39.57 -25.75 -0.31
CA ASN A 191 39.51 -24.63 0.65
C ASN A 191 39.47 -23.24 -0.01
N GLN A 192 39.51 -23.17 -1.32
CA GLN A 192 39.37 -21.95 -2.10
C GLN A 192 37.97 -21.95 -2.68
N THR A 193 37.26 -20.83 -2.58
CA THR A 193 35.93 -20.67 -3.09
C THR A 193 35.87 -19.51 -4.11
N GLY A 194 35.48 -19.79 -5.32
CA GLY A 194 35.23 -18.75 -6.33
C GLY A 194 33.82 -18.12 -6.15
N THR A 195 33.71 -16.85 -6.44
CA THR A 195 32.43 -16.18 -6.51
C THR A 195 31.78 -16.41 -7.88
N GLY A 196 30.58 -16.95 -7.87
CA GLY A 196 29.76 -17.07 -9.08
C GLY A 196 28.77 -15.92 -9.21
N TYR A 197 28.30 -15.70 -10.43
CA TYR A 197 27.25 -14.75 -10.73
C TYR A 197 26.12 -15.45 -11.47
N ARG A 198 24.89 -15.14 -11.12
CA ARG A 198 23.69 -15.66 -11.80
C ARG A 198 22.78 -14.49 -12.15
N VAL A 199 22.24 -14.52 -13.36
CA VAL A 199 21.17 -13.62 -13.75
C VAL A 199 20.00 -13.84 -12.80
N GLY A 200 19.56 -12.77 -12.17
CA GLY A 200 18.42 -12.77 -11.26
C GLY A 200 17.11 -12.53 -12.00
N GLU A 201 16.36 -11.51 -11.56
CA GLU A 201 15.13 -11.15 -12.24
C GLU A 201 15.44 -10.49 -13.59
N ILE A 202 14.72 -10.93 -14.62
CA ILE A 202 14.74 -10.32 -15.96
C ILE A 202 13.90 -9.05 -15.89
N GLU A 203 14.38 -7.98 -16.53
CA GLU A 203 13.66 -6.71 -16.60
C GLU A 203 12.28 -6.88 -17.27
N ASN A 204 11.28 -6.19 -16.70
CA ASN A 204 9.97 -6.03 -17.31
C ASN A 204 9.57 -4.56 -17.30
N THR A 205 9.80 -3.90 -18.42
CA THR A 205 9.50 -2.47 -18.60
C THR A 205 8.02 -2.17 -18.82
N ASN A 206 7.20 -3.20 -19.09
CA ASN A 206 5.77 -3.06 -19.39
C ASN A 206 4.87 -3.10 -18.15
N VAL A 207 5.45 -3.25 -16.96
CA VAL A 207 4.68 -3.20 -15.71
C VAL A 207 4.13 -1.79 -15.52
N SER A 208 2.83 -1.69 -15.29
CA SER A 208 2.13 -0.44 -15.08
C SER A 208 1.11 -0.57 -13.95
N TRP A 209 0.31 0.47 -13.73
CA TRP A 209 -0.74 0.53 -12.74
C TRP A 209 -1.73 -0.63 -12.88
N GLU A 210 -2.09 -1.23 -11.74
CA GLU A 210 -3.27 -2.05 -11.64
C GLU A 210 -4.49 -1.12 -11.60
N GLU A 211 -5.44 -1.30 -12.51
CA GLU A 211 -6.64 -0.47 -12.59
C GLU A 211 -7.87 -1.26 -12.18
N ALA A 212 -8.63 -0.71 -11.23
CA ALA A 212 -9.95 -1.22 -10.87
C ALA A 212 -11.03 -0.23 -11.26
N THR A 213 -12.06 -0.70 -11.95
CA THR A 213 -13.26 0.06 -12.28
C THR A 213 -14.35 -0.26 -11.27
N LYS A 214 -14.96 0.79 -10.69
CA LYS A 214 -16.04 0.67 -9.71
C LYS A 214 -17.28 1.40 -10.20
N VAL A 215 -18.40 0.71 -10.12
CA VAL A 215 -19.74 1.28 -10.42
C VAL A 215 -20.62 1.05 -9.20
N ASN A 216 -21.27 2.11 -8.72
CA ASN A 216 -22.19 2.04 -7.60
C ASN A 216 -23.47 2.76 -7.93
N ALA A 217 -24.59 2.20 -7.50
CA ALA A 217 -25.89 2.84 -7.47
C ALA A 217 -26.50 2.67 -6.08
N GLY A 218 -27.22 3.68 -5.62
CA GLY A 218 -27.78 3.65 -4.27
C GLY A 218 -29.02 4.52 -4.15
N ILE A 219 -29.86 4.13 -3.22
CA ILE A 219 -31.07 4.84 -2.81
C ILE A 219 -30.91 5.14 -1.32
N GLU A 220 -31.11 6.40 -0.94
CA GLU A 220 -31.20 6.82 0.45
C GLU A 220 -32.64 7.20 0.74
N LEU A 221 -33.19 6.62 1.79
CA LEU A 221 -34.58 6.77 2.16
C LEU A 221 -34.68 7.10 3.63
N ARG A 222 -35.48 8.15 3.96
CA ARG A 222 -35.84 8.50 5.32
C ARG A 222 -37.36 8.50 5.43
N LEU A 223 -37.88 7.74 6.41
CA LEU A 223 -39.28 7.49 6.60
C LEU A 223 -39.72 7.95 7.99
N PHE A 224 -40.97 8.44 8.09
CA PHE A 224 -41.70 8.68 9.34
C PHE A 224 -40.97 9.60 10.35
N GLU A 225 -40.19 10.53 9.90
CA GLU A 225 -39.60 11.54 10.80
C GLU A 225 -40.71 12.54 11.20
N LYS A 226 -40.99 12.64 12.52
CA LYS A 226 -41.91 13.59 13.12
C LYS A 226 -41.21 14.86 13.52
#